data_d8c9387d72dbdf4859d95181b724a7a9
#
_entry.id   d8c9387d72dbdf4859d95181b724a7a9
#
_cell.length_a   1.000
_cell.length_b   1.000
_cell.length_c   1.000
_cell.angle_alpha   90.00
_cell.angle_beta   90.00
_cell.angle_gamma   90.00
#
_symmetry.space_group_name_H-M   'P 1'
#
loop_
_entity.id
_entity.type
_entity.pdbx_description
1 polymer ?
#
loop_
_entity_poly.entity_id
_entity_poly.type
_entity_poly.pdbx_seq_one_letter_code
_entity_poly.pdbx_strand_id
1 'polypeptide(L)'
;MDSRADSPTLNAVKAFKAIAAMSENRVIGAGGAIPWHLPEDFKWFKRVTLGHRLVMGRKTFESIGRPLPGRETILLSRHGFTAPGTVTVADVASLDAYLGDDPREVFVAGGAEIYALLLPRCSDLYLTRVKRTVEGDTFFPPFEDQFVHVGNVMETADFIVEHHQHRQRQIA
;
A
#
# COMPACT_ATOMS: atom_id res chain seq x y z
N MET A 1 -36.23 -27.49 3.94
CA MET A 1 -34.97 -27.17 4.63
C MET A 1 -33.93 -26.72 3.59
N ASP A 2 -33.96 -25.45 3.27
CA ASP A 2 -33.00 -24.88 2.35
C ASP A 2 -31.74 -24.57 3.12
N SER A 3 -30.78 -25.48 3.11
CA SER A 3 -29.39 -25.16 3.42
C SER A 3 -28.81 -24.42 2.22
N ARG A 4 -29.19 -23.17 2.04
CA ARG A 4 -28.38 -22.28 1.21
C ARG A 4 -27.11 -22.05 1.97
N ALA A 5 -26.10 -22.81 1.62
CA ALA A 5 -24.75 -22.43 1.96
C ALA A 5 -24.58 -20.99 1.49
N ASP A 6 -24.46 -20.07 2.41
CA ASP A 6 -24.07 -18.72 2.12
C ASP A 6 -22.70 -18.80 1.43
N SER A 7 -22.72 -18.78 0.10
CA SER A 7 -21.52 -18.49 -0.64
C SER A 7 -21.02 -17.15 -0.11
N PRO A 8 -19.77 -17.05 0.36
CA PRO A 8 -19.25 -15.77 0.80
C PRO A 8 -19.43 -14.79 -0.35
N THR A 9 -20.32 -13.83 -0.15
CA THR A 9 -20.51 -12.75 -1.09
C THR A 9 -19.16 -12.08 -1.31
N LEU A 10 -18.85 -11.72 -2.56
CA LEU A 10 -17.65 -10.96 -2.93
C LEU A 10 -17.41 -9.72 -2.06
N ASN A 11 -18.42 -9.31 -1.27
CA ASN A 11 -18.37 -8.21 -0.32
C ASN A 11 -17.71 -8.56 1.04
N ALA A 12 -17.37 -9.83 1.29
CA ALA A 12 -16.79 -10.28 2.56
C ALA A 12 -15.27 -10.07 2.62
N VAL A 13 -14.63 -9.68 1.52
CA VAL A 13 -13.19 -9.49 1.44
C VAL A 13 -12.86 -8.01 1.64
N LYS A 14 -11.98 -7.73 2.61
CA LYS A 14 -11.58 -6.37 2.93
C LYS A 14 -10.87 -5.72 1.74
N ALA A 15 -11.29 -4.53 1.37
CA ALA A 15 -10.58 -3.69 0.43
C ALA A 15 -9.42 -2.99 1.14
N PHE A 16 -8.28 -2.91 0.46
CA PHE A 16 -7.09 -2.23 0.96
C PHE A 16 -6.99 -0.82 0.38
N LYS A 17 -6.09 -0.03 0.93
CA LYS A 17 -5.70 1.26 0.39
C LYS A 17 -4.21 1.22 0.12
N ALA A 18 -3.80 1.55 -1.09
CA ALA A 18 -2.38 1.68 -1.41
C ALA A 18 -1.90 3.09 -1.09
N ILE A 19 -0.69 3.20 -0.56
CA ILE A 19 -0.04 4.46 -0.29
C ILE A 19 1.40 4.37 -0.81
N ALA A 20 1.78 5.30 -1.68
CA ALA A 20 3.05 5.27 -2.39
C ALA A 20 3.53 6.66 -2.73
N ALA A 21 4.83 6.79 -2.95
CA ALA A 21 5.44 7.98 -3.54
C ALA A 21 6.30 7.55 -4.73
N MET A 22 6.19 8.25 -5.84
CA MET A 22 7.01 8.01 -7.03
C MET A 22 7.44 9.33 -7.67
N SER A 23 8.58 9.29 -8.37
CA SER A 23 9.03 10.40 -9.22
C SER A 23 8.16 10.52 -10.47
N GLU A 24 8.39 11.56 -11.27
CA GLU A 24 7.70 11.72 -12.56
C GLU A 24 7.96 10.58 -13.53
N ASN A 25 9.15 9.97 -13.46
CA ASN A 25 9.51 8.78 -14.23
C ASN A 25 9.24 7.46 -13.49
N ARG A 26 8.34 7.45 -12.50
CA ARG A 26 7.81 6.28 -11.79
C ARG A 26 8.80 5.58 -10.87
N VAL A 27 9.93 6.17 -10.53
CA VAL A 27 10.90 5.58 -9.61
C VAL A 27 10.36 5.61 -8.18
N ILE A 28 10.46 4.48 -7.49
CA ILE A 28 10.11 4.34 -6.08
C ILE A 28 11.29 3.90 -5.21
N GLY A 29 12.40 3.51 -5.83
CA GLY A 29 13.60 3.10 -5.12
C GLY A 29 14.84 3.12 -5.97
N ALA A 30 15.98 3.30 -5.33
CA ALA A 30 17.30 3.26 -5.92
C ALA A 30 18.27 2.65 -4.90
N GLY A 31 18.87 1.50 -5.25
CA GLY A 31 19.84 0.83 -4.36
C GLY A 31 19.26 0.44 -3.00
N GLY A 32 17.98 0.12 -2.91
CA GLY A 32 17.31 -0.26 -1.66
C GLY A 32 16.86 0.91 -0.80
N ALA A 33 16.93 2.14 -1.29
CA ALA A 33 16.52 3.35 -0.57
C ALA A 33 15.60 4.21 -1.43
N ILE A 34 14.83 5.07 -0.78
CA ILE A 34 14.01 6.09 -1.45
C ILE A 34 14.94 7.23 -1.87
N PRO A 35 14.96 7.64 -3.16
CA PRO A 35 15.97 8.57 -3.68
C PRO A 35 15.65 10.05 -3.44
N TRP A 36 14.82 10.36 -2.46
CA TRP A 36 14.52 11.74 -2.04
C TRP A 36 14.24 11.79 -0.55
N HIS A 37 14.29 13.02 -0.01
CA HIS A 37 13.91 13.26 1.38
C HIS A 37 12.88 14.40 1.42
N LEU A 38 11.63 14.05 1.73
CA LEU A 38 10.50 14.99 1.76
C LEU A 38 9.78 14.88 3.11
N PRO A 39 10.18 15.69 4.12
CA PRO A 39 9.60 15.60 5.46
C PRO A 39 8.08 15.76 5.49
N GLU A 40 7.52 16.62 4.65
CA GLU A 40 6.06 16.83 4.61
C GLU A 40 5.31 15.62 4.08
N ASP A 41 5.91 14.84 3.17
CA ASP A 41 5.34 13.58 2.72
C ASP A 41 5.38 12.51 3.81
N PHE A 42 6.47 12.43 4.57
CA PHE A 42 6.55 11.53 5.71
C PHE A 42 5.53 11.88 6.80
N LYS A 43 5.28 13.15 7.06
CA LYS A 43 4.24 13.60 8.00
C LYS A 43 2.85 13.22 7.51
N TRP A 44 2.57 13.38 6.23
CA TRP A 44 1.33 12.92 5.60
C TRP A 44 1.14 11.43 5.77
N PHE A 45 2.15 10.64 5.40
CA PHE A 45 2.13 9.18 5.56
C PHE A 45 1.83 8.76 6.98
N LYS A 46 2.54 9.33 7.95
CA LYS A 46 2.32 9.04 9.37
C LYS A 46 0.90 9.38 9.80
N ARG A 47 0.41 10.53 9.44
CA ARG A 47 -0.92 11.01 9.83
C ARG A 47 -2.03 10.10 9.33
N VAL A 48 -1.95 9.65 8.08
CA VAL A 48 -3.02 8.85 7.47
C VAL A 48 -2.97 7.38 7.92
N THR A 49 -1.78 6.86 8.22
CA THR A 49 -1.62 5.44 8.59
C THR A 49 -1.65 5.17 10.08
N LEU A 50 -1.52 6.20 10.92
CA LEU A 50 -1.46 6.04 12.37
C LEU A 50 -2.71 5.34 12.92
N GLY A 51 -2.52 4.31 13.75
CA GLY A 51 -3.61 3.51 14.30
C GLY A 51 -4.11 2.40 13.39
N HIS A 52 -3.54 2.25 12.20
CA HIS A 52 -3.95 1.26 11.22
C HIS A 52 -2.88 0.19 10.98
N ARG A 53 -3.10 -0.66 9.98
CA ARG A 53 -2.21 -1.75 9.62
C ARG A 53 -1.45 -1.41 8.34
N LEU A 54 -0.16 -1.75 8.31
CA LEU A 54 0.68 -1.62 7.13
C LEU A 54 1.06 -3.01 6.62
N VAL A 55 0.84 -3.25 5.35
CA VAL A 55 1.33 -4.44 4.65
C VAL A 55 2.48 -4.05 3.74
N MET A 56 3.60 -4.72 3.89
CA MET A 56 4.80 -4.46 3.09
C MET A 56 5.61 -5.73 2.87
N GLY A 57 6.46 -5.71 1.88
CA GLY A 57 7.41 -6.77 1.62
C GLY A 57 8.68 -6.64 2.46
N ARG A 58 9.50 -7.69 2.45
CA ARG A 58 10.75 -7.76 3.19
C ARG A 58 11.69 -6.60 2.90
N LYS A 59 11.97 -6.31 1.63
CA LYS A 59 12.94 -5.28 1.24
C LYS A 59 12.52 -3.88 1.72
N THR A 60 11.23 -3.57 1.64
CA THR A 60 10.71 -2.31 2.16
C THR A 60 10.89 -2.22 3.68
N PHE A 61 10.59 -3.30 4.39
CA PHE A 61 10.81 -3.34 5.84
C PHE A 61 12.29 -3.17 6.19
N GLU A 62 13.19 -3.85 5.50
CA GLU A 62 14.63 -3.72 5.73
C GLU A 62 15.13 -2.29 5.48
N SER A 63 14.57 -1.61 4.49
CA SER A 63 14.87 -0.20 4.22
C SER A 63 14.42 0.73 5.36
N ILE A 64 13.27 0.46 5.96
CA ILE A 64 12.77 1.21 7.13
C ILE A 64 13.56 0.83 8.38
N GLY A 65 13.91 -0.43 8.54
CA GLY A 65 14.77 -0.97 9.59
C GLY A 65 14.09 -1.31 10.90
N ARG A 66 12.82 -0.93 11.09
CA ARG A 66 12.05 -1.18 12.31
C ARG A 66 10.55 -1.07 12.05
N PRO A 67 9.69 -1.66 12.91
CA PRO A 67 8.27 -1.37 12.88
C PRO A 67 8.02 0.11 13.14
N LEU A 68 7.08 0.69 12.39
CA LEU A 68 6.71 2.09 12.59
C LEU A 68 5.78 2.23 13.79
N PRO A 69 6.08 3.12 14.75
CA PRO A 69 5.27 3.27 15.97
C PRO A 69 3.81 3.62 15.67
N GLY A 70 2.90 3.06 16.47
CA GLY A 70 1.46 3.34 16.36
C GLY A 70 0.75 2.66 15.20
N ARG A 71 1.42 1.75 14.51
CA ARG A 71 0.87 0.98 13.39
C ARG A 71 1.29 -0.48 13.53
N GLU A 72 0.43 -1.39 13.10
CA GLU A 72 0.77 -2.79 13.02
C GLU A 72 1.46 -3.06 11.69
N THR A 73 2.64 -3.67 11.72
CA THR A 73 3.38 -4.06 10.52
C THR A 73 3.13 -5.53 10.20
N ILE A 74 2.60 -5.78 9.02
CA ILE A 74 2.39 -7.13 8.46
C ILE A 74 3.34 -7.30 7.28
N LEU A 75 4.19 -8.31 7.36
CA LEU A 75 5.14 -8.65 6.31
C LEU A 75 4.53 -9.74 5.41
N LEU A 76 4.48 -9.46 4.11
CA LEU A 76 4.07 -10.46 3.12
C LEU A 76 5.34 -11.04 2.50
N SER A 77 5.68 -12.26 2.89
CA SER A 77 6.92 -12.92 2.47
C SER A 77 6.70 -14.41 2.28
N ARG A 78 6.94 -14.89 1.05
CA ARG A 78 6.82 -16.31 0.71
C ARG A 78 7.91 -17.17 1.33
N HIS A 79 9.01 -16.58 1.76
CA HIS A 79 10.20 -17.29 2.28
C HIS A 79 10.31 -17.27 3.80
N GLY A 80 9.24 -16.87 4.51
CA GLY A 80 9.19 -16.95 5.97
C GLY A 80 10.08 -15.96 6.70
N PHE A 81 10.43 -14.83 6.08
CA PHE A 81 11.17 -13.77 6.75
C PHE A 81 10.36 -13.22 7.92
N THR A 82 10.98 -13.14 9.08
CA THR A 82 10.36 -12.61 10.30
C THR A 82 11.23 -11.51 10.92
N ALA A 83 10.58 -10.60 11.65
CA ALA A 83 11.27 -9.56 12.39
C ALA A 83 10.53 -9.27 13.70
N PRO A 84 11.25 -8.89 14.78
CA PRO A 84 10.61 -8.54 16.03
C PRO A 84 9.56 -7.43 15.88
N GLY A 85 8.42 -7.58 16.53
CA GLY A 85 7.36 -6.58 16.49
C GLY A 85 6.52 -6.58 15.21
N THR A 86 6.65 -7.60 14.37
CA THR A 86 5.89 -7.75 13.14
C THR A 86 5.16 -9.09 13.09
N VAL A 87 4.20 -9.18 12.19
CA VAL A 87 3.51 -10.42 11.83
C VAL A 87 3.88 -10.76 10.39
N THR A 88 4.17 -12.01 10.09
CA THR A 88 4.50 -12.46 8.73
C THR A 88 3.42 -13.39 8.21
N VAL A 89 2.96 -13.14 7.00
CA VAL A 89 2.05 -14.01 6.24
C VAL A 89 2.70 -14.38 4.91
N ALA A 90 2.37 -15.57 4.41
CA ALA A 90 3.05 -16.12 3.23
C ALA A 90 2.38 -15.72 1.91
N ASP A 91 1.07 -15.46 1.92
CA ASP A 91 0.27 -15.19 0.73
C ASP A 91 -0.97 -14.35 1.05
N VAL A 92 -1.73 -14.00 0.02
CA VAL A 92 -2.94 -13.17 0.18
C VAL A 92 -4.02 -13.89 0.98
N ALA A 93 -4.19 -15.19 0.81
CA ALA A 93 -5.18 -15.95 1.57
C ALA A 93 -4.87 -15.94 3.07
N SER A 94 -3.60 -16.12 3.42
CA SER A 94 -3.15 -16.03 4.81
C SER A 94 -3.28 -14.62 5.38
N LEU A 95 -3.05 -13.60 4.54
CA LEU A 95 -3.27 -12.21 4.91
C LEU A 95 -4.75 -11.98 5.25
N ASP A 96 -5.67 -12.38 4.38
CA ASP A 96 -7.10 -12.23 4.61
C ASP A 96 -7.54 -12.96 5.89
N ALA A 97 -7.05 -14.16 6.11
CA ALA A 97 -7.36 -14.92 7.33
C ALA A 97 -6.87 -14.20 8.60
N TYR A 98 -5.67 -13.63 8.55
CA TYR A 98 -5.11 -12.87 9.67
C TYR A 98 -5.88 -11.58 9.94
N LEU A 99 -6.28 -10.87 8.89
CA LEU A 99 -7.00 -9.60 9.03
C LEU A 99 -8.39 -9.79 9.69
N GLY A 100 -9.08 -10.87 9.35
CA GLY A 100 -10.40 -11.18 9.93
C GLY A 100 -11.38 -10.01 9.81
N ASP A 101 -12.13 -9.77 10.90
CA ASP A 101 -13.15 -8.72 10.98
C ASP A 101 -12.63 -7.42 11.63
N ASP A 102 -11.33 -7.26 11.78
CA ASP A 102 -10.75 -6.06 12.38
C ASP A 102 -11.12 -4.82 11.54
N PRO A 103 -11.69 -3.78 12.15
CA PRO A 103 -12.19 -2.60 11.41
C PRO A 103 -11.09 -1.64 10.98
N ARG A 104 -9.85 -1.82 11.43
CA ARG A 104 -8.76 -0.94 11.03
C ARG A 104 -8.52 -1.00 9.53
N GLU A 105 -8.13 0.14 8.94
CA GLU A 105 -7.74 0.18 7.54
C GLU A 105 -6.42 -0.57 7.33
N VAL A 106 -6.26 -1.09 6.12
CA VAL A 106 -5.04 -1.79 5.70
C VAL A 106 -4.40 -0.99 4.58
N PHE A 107 -3.20 -0.47 4.82
CA PHE A 107 -2.44 0.29 3.85
C PHE A 107 -1.33 -0.57 3.25
N VAL A 108 -1.31 -0.66 1.94
CA VAL A 108 -0.26 -1.36 1.19
C VAL A 108 0.88 -0.37 0.96
N ALA A 109 2.04 -0.64 1.53
CA ALA A 109 3.14 0.32 1.60
C ALA A 109 4.40 -0.08 0.80
N GLY A 110 4.30 -1.08 -0.06
CA GLY A 110 5.37 -1.42 -1.00
C GLY A 110 6.10 -2.72 -0.70
N GLY A 111 7.10 -3.08 -1.44
CA GLY A 111 7.59 -2.42 -2.67
C GLY A 111 6.84 -2.78 -3.95
N ALA A 112 7.55 -2.66 -5.07
CA ALA A 112 6.95 -2.82 -6.39
C ALA A 112 6.18 -4.13 -6.57
N GLU A 113 6.73 -5.25 -6.14
CA GLU A 113 6.07 -6.56 -6.24
C GLU A 113 4.79 -6.62 -5.40
N ILE A 114 4.81 -6.03 -4.20
CA ILE A 114 3.66 -6.00 -3.31
C ILE A 114 2.57 -5.08 -3.87
N TYR A 115 2.93 -3.93 -4.43
CA TYR A 115 1.97 -3.08 -5.13
C TYR A 115 1.34 -3.81 -6.31
N ALA A 116 2.14 -4.46 -7.16
CA ALA A 116 1.63 -5.20 -8.30
C ALA A 116 0.65 -6.31 -7.88
N LEU A 117 0.96 -7.01 -6.80
CA LEU A 117 0.13 -8.08 -6.27
C LEU A 117 -1.18 -7.58 -5.68
N LEU A 118 -1.15 -6.47 -4.92
CA LEU A 118 -2.27 -6.04 -4.09
C LEU A 118 -3.09 -4.87 -4.65
N LEU A 119 -2.61 -4.14 -5.66
CA LEU A 119 -3.40 -3.07 -6.29
C LEU A 119 -4.79 -3.53 -6.75
N PRO A 120 -4.96 -4.75 -7.31
CA PRO A 120 -6.32 -5.24 -7.65
C PRO A 120 -7.26 -5.35 -6.45
N ARG A 121 -6.73 -5.45 -5.23
CA ARG A 121 -7.48 -5.53 -3.98
C ARG A 121 -7.67 -4.16 -3.31
N CYS A 122 -7.14 -3.10 -3.89
CA CYS A 122 -7.23 -1.76 -3.31
C CYS A 122 -8.44 -1.02 -3.86
N SER A 123 -9.21 -0.41 -2.96
CA SER A 123 -10.29 0.51 -3.33
C SER A 123 -9.77 1.91 -3.66
N ASP A 124 -8.66 2.28 -3.04
CA ASP A 124 -8.07 3.61 -3.12
C ASP A 124 -6.55 3.50 -3.29
N LEU A 125 -5.99 4.46 -3.98
CA LEU A 125 -4.55 4.66 -4.11
C LEU A 125 -4.25 6.11 -3.78
N TYR A 126 -3.44 6.33 -2.75
CA TYR A 126 -2.87 7.64 -2.43
C TYR A 126 -1.45 7.67 -2.96
N LEU A 127 -1.24 8.45 -4.00
CA LEU A 127 0.02 8.49 -4.73
C LEU A 127 0.65 9.88 -4.62
N THR A 128 1.76 9.96 -3.90
CA THR A 128 2.59 11.15 -3.91
C THR A 128 3.41 11.17 -5.19
N ARG A 129 3.15 12.16 -6.03
CA ARG A 129 3.93 12.40 -7.24
C ARG A 129 4.98 13.46 -6.96
N VAL A 130 6.23 13.03 -6.87
CA VAL A 130 7.37 13.91 -6.64
C VAL A 130 7.69 14.67 -7.93
N LYS A 131 7.76 15.99 -7.86
CA LYS A 131 7.91 16.88 -9.03
C LYS A 131 9.35 16.92 -9.55
N ARG A 132 9.92 15.75 -9.78
CA ARG A 132 11.26 15.60 -10.37
C ARG A 132 11.41 14.24 -11.03
N THR A 133 12.36 14.15 -11.94
CA THR A 133 12.87 12.89 -12.50
C THR A 133 14.11 12.50 -11.72
N VAL A 134 14.22 11.22 -11.35
CA VAL A 134 15.36 10.69 -10.62
C VAL A 134 15.84 9.39 -11.25
N GLU A 135 17.10 9.05 -11.05
CA GLU A 135 17.61 7.75 -11.39
C GLU A 135 17.19 6.72 -10.33
N GLY A 136 16.86 5.51 -10.76
CA GLY A 136 16.51 4.45 -9.85
C GLY A 136 16.35 3.12 -10.58
N ASP A 137 16.19 2.08 -9.79
CA ASP A 137 16.12 0.68 -10.26
C ASP A 137 14.77 0.02 -9.96
N THR A 138 13.92 0.67 -9.18
CA THR A 138 12.62 0.14 -8.76
C THR A 138 11.52 1.13 -9.13
N PHE A 139 10.48 0.62 -9.81
CA PHE A 139 9.43 1.44 -10.39
C PHE A 139 8.06 1.05 -9.87
N PHE A 140 7.18 2.05 -9.74
CA PHE A 140 5.77 1.80 -9.42
C PHE A 140 5.10 1.08 -10.60
N PRO A 141 4.32 0.00 -10.35
CA PRO A 141 3.68 -0.75 -11.42
C PRO A 141 2.61 0.07 -12.15
N PRO A 142 2.26 -0.28 -13.38
CA PRO A 142 1.12 0.33 -14.08
C PRO A 142 -0.15 0.20 -13.27
N PHE A 143 -0.91 1.30 -13.13
CA PHE A 143 -2.15 1.33 -12.34
C PHE A 143 -3.29 2.05 -13.06
N GLU A 144 -3.00 2.76 -14.13
CA GLU A 144 -3.91 3.68 -14.79
C GLU A 144 -5.14 2.98 -15.40
N ASP A 145 -5.00 1.70 -15.77
CA ASP A 145 -6.12 0.89 -16.26
C ASP A 145 -7.09 0.48 -15.16
N GLN A 146 -6.62 0.45 -13.91
CA GLN A 146 -7.41 -0.01 -12.76
C GLN A 146 -8.00 1.15 -11.94
N PHE A 147 -7.39 2.32 -12.00
CA PHE A 147 -7.74 3.45 -11.13
C PHE A 147 -8.06 4.70 -11.93
N VAL A 148 -8.89 5.55 -11.33
CA VAL A 148 -9.24 6.88 -11.84
C VAL A 148 -8.80 7.93 -10.85
N HIS A 149 -8.12 8.97 -11.32
CA HIS A 149 -7.76 10.13 -10.49
C HIS A 149 -9.04 10.91 -10.13
N VAL A 150 -9.31 11.03 -8.83
CA VAL A 150 -10.53 11.68 -8.34
C VAL A 150 -10.27 13.01 -7.64
N GLY A 151 -9.04 13.32 -7.31
CA GLY A 151 -8.69 14.61 -6.70
C GLY A 151 -7.28 14.61 -6.15
N ASN A 152 -6.89 15.76 -5.62
CA ASN A 152 -5.62 15.95 -4.94
C ASN A 152 -5.87 16.23 -3.47
N VAL A 153 -5.12 15.54 -2.59
CA VAL A 153 -5.23 15.70 -1.15
C VAL A 153 -4.46 16.92 -0.68
N MET A 154 -3.24 17.09 -1.21
CA MET A 154 -2.40 18.25 -0.92
C MET A 154 -1.39 18.46 -2.04
N GLU A 155 -0.84 19.65 -2.10
CA GLU A 155 0.23 20.01 -3.03
C GLU A 155 1.22 20.93 -2.36
N THR A 156 2.49 20.71 -2.62
CA THR A 156 3.61 21.56 -2.23
C THR A 156 4.45 21.91 -3.46
N ALA A 157 5.49 22.72 -3.27
CA ALA A 157 6.44 22.98 -4.34
C ALA A 157 7.14 21.72 -4.86
N ASP A 158 7.27 20.68 -4.02
CA ASP A 158 8.05 19.48 -4.31
C ASP A 158 7.21 18.28 -4.75
N PHE A 159 5.92 18.23 -4.38
CA PHE A 159 5.09 17.07 -4.67
C PHE A 159 3.59 17.40 -4.65
N ILE A 160 2.81 16.47 -5.22
CA ILE A 160 1.34 16.41 -5.12
C ILE A 160 0.96 15.05 -4.54
N VAL A 161 0.06 15.01 -3.57
CA VAL A 161 -0.59 13.77 -3.15
C VAL A 161 -1.89 13.63 -3.91
N GLU A 162 -1.93 12.69 -4.85
CA GLU A 162 -3.10 12.37 -5.65
C GLU A 162 -3.92 11.28 -5.00
N HIS A 163 -5.24 11.41 -5.07
CA HIS A 163 -6.17 10.36 -4.68
C HIS A 163 -6.78 9.72 -5.92
N HIS A 164 -6.62 8.41 -6.04
CA HIS A 164 -7.19 7.60 -7.11
C HIS A 164 -8.14 6.57 -6.49
N GLN A 165 -9.21 6.24 -7.21
CA GLN A 165 -10.15 5.19 -6.80
C GLN A 165 -10.20 4.09 -7.84
N HIS A 166 -10.39 2.86 -7.39
CA HIS A 166 -10.52 1.72 -8.29
C HIS A 166 -11.75 1.90 -9.17
N ARG A 167 -11.62 1.64 -10.47
CA ARG A 167 -12.69 1.85 -11.46
C ARG A 167 -13.95 1.07 -11.14
N GLN A 168 -13.83 -0.15 -10.63
CA GLN A 168 -14.98 -0.98 -10.24
C GLN A 168 -15.79 -0.36 -9.10
N ARG A 169 -15.17 0.44 -8.24
CA ARG A 169 -15.86 1.11 -7.15
C ARG A 169 -16.76 2.25 -7.62
N GLN A 170 -16.46 2.83 -8.78
CA GLN A 170 -17.23 3.96 -9.33
C GLN A 170 -18.50 3.53 -10.09
N ILE A 171 -18.64 2.23 -10.34
CA ILE A 171 -19.79 1.68 -11.09
C ILE A 171 -20.93 1.26 -10.16
N ALA A 172 -20.67 1.17 -8.88
CA ALA A 172 -21.67 0.79 -7.88
C ALA A 172 -22.54 1.97 -7.46
#